data_86a891a4ca582e88276bfac0d9e97008
#
_entry.id   86a891a4ca582e88276bfac0d9e97008
#
_cell.length_a   1.000
_cell.length_b   1.000
_cell.length_c   1.000
_cell.angle_alpha   90.00
_cell.angle_beta   90.00
_cell.angle_gamma   90.00
#
_symmetry.space_group_name_H-M   'P 1'
#
loop_
_entity.id
_entity.type
_entity.pdbx_description
1 polymer ?
#
loop_
_entity_poly.entity_id
_entity_poly.type
_entity_poly.pdbx_seq_one_letter_code
_entity_poly.pdbx_strand_id
1 'polypeptide(L)'
;MLKRRSWEAQTAARFSCVNRAGNPKSRTVAETQVENSGGSEIRLFASPAEFIDSDHDSICAKAAEATRGVTDPVAKARVLHDLVRDGIKYDPYIDYTDPETYRASSVLAKGASYCVGKASLYAALCRAAGLPARLGLADVKNHLATPRLLELVGTDVFGYHGYVEVMPRDAWVKATPTFNTTLCERLGVPRLEFSGERDALLQPFDASGRTFMTYIAQHGTFFDVPVKFLMTEMKRLYPRLTQPGGLRGSMEEEARRT
;
A
#
# COMPACT_ATOMS: atom_id res chain seq x y z
N MET A 1 -15.29 -15.27 -43.15
CA MET A 1 -13.82 -15.24 -42.92
C MET A 1 -13.51 -14.12 -41.95
N LEU A 2 -13.48 -14.42 -40.64
CA LEU A 2 -13.11 -13.46 -39.58
C LEU A 2 -11.61 -13.58 -39.33
N LYS A 3 -10.88 -12.48 -39.54
CA LYS A 3 -9.44 -12.39 -39.28
C LYS A 3 -9.18 -12.44 -37.75
N ARG A 4 -8.55 -13.50 -37.29
CA ARG A 4 -7.90 -13.56 -35.97
C ARG A 4 -6.78 -12.51 -35.96
N ARG A 5 -6.94 -11.43 -35.21
CA ARG A 5 -5.84 -10.50 -34.87
C ARG A 5 -5.09 -11.12 -33.69
N SER A 6 -3.80 -11.27 -33.86
CA SER A 6 -2.92 -11.92 -32.92
C SER A 6 -2.83 -11.13 -31.57
N TRP A 7 -3.09 -11.83 -30.50
CA TRP A 7 -2.94 -11.43 -29.10
C TRP A 7 -1.52 -10.92 -28.74
N GLU A 8 -0.50 -11.31 -29.49
CA GLU A 8 0.92 -11.00 -29.20
C GLU A 8 1.30 -9.51 -29.35
N ALA A 9 0.56 -8.72 -30.14
CA ALA A 9 0.88 -7.31 -30.36
C ALA A 9 0.39 -6.36 -29.24
N GLN A 10 -0.52 -6.80 -28.37
CA GLN A 10 -1.05 -5.98 -27.26
C GLN A 10 -0.25 -6.13 -25.96
N THR A 11 0.54 -7.18 -25.80
CA THR A 11 1.34 -7.44 -24.60
C THR A 11 2.65 -6.64 -24.57
N ALA A 12 3.19 -6.28 -25.74
CA ALA A 12 4.48 -5.57 -25.82
C ALA A 12 4.44 -4.08 -25.45
N ALA A 13 3.27 -3.44 -25.49
CA ALA A 13 3.14 -2.00 -25.26
C ALA A 13 2.96 -1.60 -23.78
N ARG A 14 2.72 -2.57 -22.86
CA ARG A 14 2.43 -2.30 -21.45
C ARG A 14 3.64 -2.36 -20.48
N PHE A 15 4.82 -2.71 -20.96
CA PHE A 15 6.04 -2.84 -20.13
C PHE A 15 6.99 -1.63 -20.18
N SER A 16 6.51 -0.44 -20.49
CA SER A 16 7.33 0.70 -20.93
C SER A 16 7.90 1.61 -19.83
N CYS A 17 7.59 1.42 -18.55
CA CYS A 17 8.18 2.30 -17.52
C CYS A 17 9.63 1.95 -17.12
N VAL A 18 10.11 0.73 -17.35
CA VAL A 18 11.38 0.25 -16.76
C VAL A 18 12.49 -0.09 -17.78
N ASN A 19 12.20 -0.24 -19.10
CA ASN A 19 13.17 -0.76 -20.06
C ASN A 19 13.58 0.24 -21.16
N ARG A 20 14.35 1.27 -20.78
CA ARG A 20 15.25 1.97 -21.73
C ARG A 20 16.65 2.09 -21.16
N ALA A 21 17.32 0.97 -20.92
CA ALA A 21 18.81 0.89 -20.93
C ALA A 21 19.25 -0.58 -20.73
N GLY A 22 20.00 -1.14 -21.70
CA GLY A 22 20.86 -2.31 -21.45
C GLY A 22 20.55 -3.56 -22.25
N ASN A 23 21.29 -3.79 -23.32
CA ASN A 23 21.36 -4.99 -24.16
C ASN A 23 22.06 -6.16 -23.42
N PRO A 24 21.49 -7.37 -23.29
CA PRO A 24 22.15 -8.50 -22.69
C PRO A 24 22.86 -9.37 -23.74
N LYS A 25 24.14 -9.63 -23.51
CA LYS A 25 24.92 -10.66 -24.22
C LYS A 25 24.57 -12.06 -23.71
N SER A 26 24.50 -13.00 -24.66
CA SER A 26 24.18 -14.42 -24.53
C SER A 26 24.87 -15.19 -23.39
N ARG A 27 24.13 -15.99 -22.65
CA ARG A 27 24.57 -17.09 -21.78
C ARG A 27 23.87 -18.40 -22.13
N THR A 28 24.59 -19.52 -22.02
CA THR A 28 24.29 -20.86 -22.47
C THR A 28 23.21 -21.59 -21.62
N VAL A 29 22.43 -22.47 -22.26
CA VAL A 29 21.14 -23.02 -21.85
C VAL A 29 21.15 -24.15 -20.81
N ALA A 30 22.26 -24.51 -20.19
CA ALA A 30 22.35 -25.74 -19.37
C ALA A 30 22.28 -25.62 -17.83
N GLU A 31 22.29 -24.38 -17.26
CA GLU A 31 22.25 -24.19 -15.79
C GLU A 31 20.96 -23.54 -15.25
N THR A 32 19.90 -23.47 -16.06
CA THR A 32 18.78 -22.53 -15.90
C THR A 32 17.56 -23.10 -15.19
N GLN A 33 17.53 -24.34 -14.71
CA GLN A 33 16.27 -24.95 -14.25
C GLN A 33 16.01 -24.92 -12.74
N VAL A 34 16.97 -24.64 -11.87
CA VAL A 34 16.76 -24.60 -10.41
C VAL A 34 16.73 -23.17 -9.86
N GLU A 35 17.36 -22.21 -10.51
CA GLU A 35 17.34 -20.80 -10.10
C GLU A 35 16.07 -20.02 -10.53
N ASN A 36 15.22 -20.63 -11.35
CA ASN A 36 14.16 -19.88 -12.06
C ASN A 36 12.84 -19.74 -11.29
N SER A 37 12.59 -20.50 -10.23
CA SER A 37 11.32 -20.41 -9.49
C SER A 37 11.25 -19.18 -8.58
N GLY A 38 12.28 -18.89 -7.82
CA GLY A 38 12.33 -17.70 -6.94
C GLY A 38 12.38 -16.39 -7.72
N GLY A 39 13.12 -16.33 -8.83
CA GLY A 39 13.19 -15.16 -9.68
C GLY A 39 11.89 -14.86 -10.44
N SER A 40 11.11 -15.89 -10.77
CA SER A 40 9.81 -15.75 -11.41
C SER A 40 8.76 -15.21 -10.44
N GLU A 41 8.74 -15.70 -9.20
CA GLU A 41 7.81 -15.24 -8.16
C GLU A 41 8.07 -13.79 -7.76
N ILE A 42 9.33 -13.39 -7.59
CA ILE A 42 9.69 -12.01 -7.28
C ILE A 42 9.26 -11.05 -8.39
N ARG A 43 9.42 -11.43 -9.66
CA ARG A 43 8.99 -10.63 -10.82
C ARG A 43 7.49 -10.39 -10.83
N LEU A 44 6.68 -11.33 -10.36
CA LEU A 44 5.23 -11.15 -10.23
C LEU A 44 4.92 -9.93 -9.36
N PHE A 45 5.60 -9.80 -8.21
CA PHE A 45 5.38 -8.68 -7.29
C PHE A 45 5.99 -7.34 -7.75
N ALA A 46 6.62 -7.28 -8.91
CA ALA A 46 7.01 -6.07 -9.61
C ALA A 46 6.07 -5.70 -10.77
N SER A 47 5.06 -6.55 -11.06
CA SER A 47 4.11 -6.36 -12.15
C SER A 47 2.87 -5.57 -11.71
N PRO A 48 2.20 -4.85 -12.64
CA PRO A 48 0.94 -4.17 -12.35
C PRO A 48 -0.19 -5.16 -12.07
N ALA A 49 -1.20 -4.70 -11.34
CA ALA A 49 -2.43 -5.43 -11.05
C ALA A 49 -3.65 -4.54 -11.28
N GLU A 50 -4.86 -5.02 -11.00
CA GLU A 50 -6.08 -4.24 -11.24
C GLU A 50 -6.18 -3.03 -10.31
N PHE A 51 -5.90 -3.20 -9.01
CA PHE A 51 -5.99 -2.14 -7.99
C PHE A 51 -4.62 -1.59 -7.59
N ILE A 52 -3.58 -2.42 -7.60
CA ILE A 52 -2.19 -1.97 -7.51
C ILE A 52 -1.73 -1.67 -8.96
N ASP A 53 -2.35 -0.68 -9.59
CA ASP A 53 -2.22 -0.29 -10.99
C ASP A 53 -0.92 0.50 -11.25
N SER A 54 0.21 -0.15 -11.02
CA SER A 54 1.55 0.44 -11.06
C SER A 54 2.00 0.90 -12.45
N ASP A 55 1.29 0.51 -13.51
CA ASP A 55 1.46 0.94 -14.90
C ASP A 55 0.60 2.16 -15.29
N HIS A 56 -0.25 2.65 -14.38
CA HIS A 56 -1.04 3.86 -14.63
C HIS A 56 -0.12 5.08 -14.76
N ASP A 57 -0.37 5.95 -15.75
CA ASP A 57 0.49 7.09 -16.09
C ASP A 57 0.79 8.00 -14.89
N SER A 58 -0.21 8.29 -14.05
CA SER A 58 -0.03 9.14 -12.86
C SER A 58 0.86 8.47 -11.80
N ILE A 59 0.78 7.14 -11.65
CA ILE A 59 1.62 6.37 -10.73
C ILE A 59 3.07 6.35 -11.24
N CYS A 60 3.28 6.04 -12.52
CA CYS A 60 4.59 6.08 -13.16
C CYS A 60 5.26 7.46 -13.04
N ALA A 61 4.51 8.52 -13.37
CA ALA A 61 5.00 9.90 -13.28
C ALA A 61 5.38 10.27 -11.83
N LYS A 62 4.52 9.93 -10.86
CA LYS A 62 4.75 10.24 -9.44
C LYS A 62 5.93 9.47 -8.86
N ALA A 63 6.07 8.18 -9.20
CA ALA A 63 7.21 7.37 -8.79
C ALA A 63 8.53 7.92 -9.36
N ALA A 64 8.55 8.26 -10.66
CA ALA A 64 9.73 8.82 -11.32
C ALA A 64 10.11 10.20 -10.75
N GLU A 65 9.12 11.05 -10.47
CA GLU A 65 9.33 12.35 -9.82
C GLU A 65 9.97 12.19 -8.44
N ALA A 66 9.37 11.35 -7.59
CA ALA A 66 9.81 11.17 -6.20
C ALA A 66 11.18 10.50 -6.08
N THR A 67 11.53 9.61 -7.02
CA THR A 67 12.81 8.89 -7.00
C THR A 67 13.86 9.48 -7.93
N ARG A 68 13.66 10.71 -8.43
CA ARG A 68 14.61 11.38 -9.33
C ARG A 68 15.99 11.54 -8.65
N GLY A 69 17.01 10.99 -9.27
CA GLY A 69 18.38 11.02 -8.74
C GLY A 69 18.65 10.03 -7.59
N VAL A 70 17.65 9.28 -7.15
CA VAL A 70 17.83 8.25 -6.12
C VAL A 70 18.09 6.91 -6.79
N THR A 71 19.30 6.39 -6.66
CA THR A 71 19.74 5.12 -7.28
C THR A 71 19.61 3.92 -6.32
N ASP A 72 19.84 4.14 -5.03
CA ASP A 72 19.76 3.09 -4.01
C ASP A 72 18.32 2.61 -3.79
N PRO A 73 18.04 1.29 -3.92
CA PRO A 73 16.69 0.75 -3.76
C PRO A 73 16.09 0.96 -2.36
N VAL A 74 16.92 0.94 -1.32
CA VAL A 74 16.49 1.20 0.07
C VAL A 74 16.04 2.65 0.23
N ALA A 75 16.82 3.57 -0.32
CA ALA A 75 16.47 4.99 -0.32
C ALA A 75 15.19 5.27 -1.14
N LYS A 76 14.97 4.58 -2.28
CA LYS A 76 13.73 4.66 -3.05
C LYS A 76 12.53 4.22 -2.21
N ALA A 77 12.62 3.05 -1.56
CA ALA A 77 11.53 2.54 -0.73
C ALA A 77 11.17 3.53 0.38
N ARG A 78 12.17 4.14 1.03
CA ARG A 78 11.99 5.14 2.08
C ARG A 78 11.33 6.42 1.58
N VAL A 79 11.81 6.98 0.47
CA VAL A 79 11.25 8.22 -0.10
C VAL A 79 9.80 8.02 -0.52
N LEU A 80 9.47 6.87 -1.13
CA LEU A 80 8.10 6.53 -1.51
C LEU A 80 7.19 6.29 -0.30
N HIS A 81 7.72 5.68 0.78
CA HIS A 81 6.99 5.54 2.03
C HIS A 81 6.60 6.90 2.62
N ASP A 82 7.57 7.81 2.75
CA ASP A 82 7.37 9.13 3.32
C ASP A 82 6.42 9.97 2.45
N LEU A 83 6.52 9.86 1.11
CA LEU A 83 5.59 10.47 0.18
C LEU A 83 4.14 10.04 0.45
N VAL A 84 3.88 8.74 0.61
CA VAL A 84 2.52 8.23 0.87
C VAL A 84 2.08 8.54 2.29
N ARG A 85 2.97 8.40 3.29
CA ARG A 85 2.65 8.73 4.68
C ARG A 85 2.13 10.15 4.80
N ASP A 86 2.84 11.13 4.23
CA ASP A 86 2.56 12.56 4.45
C ASP A 86 1.78 13.21 3.32
N GLY A 87 1.92 12.73 2.08
CA GLY A 87 1.22 13.28 0.92
C GLY A 87 -0.23 12.82 0.78
N ILE A 88 -0.62 11.73 1.45
CA ILE A 88 -2.00 11.21 1.45
C ILE A 88 -2.54 11.27 2.87
N LYS A 89 -3.59 12.04 3.08
CA LYS A 89 -4.24 12.14 4.39
C LYS A 89 -4.84 10.80 4.80
N TYR A 90 -4.69 10.43 6.08
CA TYR A 90 -5.43 9.31 6.64
C TYR A 90 -6.88 9.70 6.88
N ASP A 91 -7.79 9.00 6.23
CA ASP A 91 -9.23 9.23 6.35
C ASP A 91 -9.97 7.89 6.47
N PRO A 92 -10.53 7.56 7.64
CA PRO A 92 -11.33 6.36 7.84
C PRO A 92 -12.80 6.54 7.42
N TYR A 93 -13.23 7.73 6.98
CA TYR A 93 -14.62 8.07 6.66
C TYR A 93 -14.95 7.99 5.17
N ILE A 94 -14.15 7.24 4.43
CA ILE A 94 -14.27 7.01 2.99
C ILE A 94 -15.48 6.11 2.66
N ASP A 95 -15.80 6.01 1.37
CA ASP A 95 -16.75 5.02 0.87
C ASP A 95 -16.09 3.65 0.68
N TYR A 96 -16.33 2.74 1.62
CA TYR A 96 -15.83 1.36 1.56
C TYR A 96 -16.58 0.50 0.55
N THR A 97 -17.67 0.99 -0.05
CA THR A 97 -18.46 0.28 -1.06
C THR A 97 -18.06 0.63 -2.48
N ASP A 98 -17.19 1.62 -2.64
CA ASP A 98 -16.62 2.05 -3.91
C ASP A 98 -15.27 1.34 -4.17
N PRO A 99 -15.13 0.51 -5.23
CA PRO A 99 -13.87 -0.12 -5.58
C PRO A 99 -12.70 0.86 -5.80
N GLU A 100 -12.99 2.09 -6.24
CA GLU A 100 -11.97 3.12 -6.47
C GLU A 100 -11.27 3.60 -5.17
N THR A 101 -11.89 3.35 -4.03
CA THR A 101 -11.28 3.57 -2.70
C THR A 101 -10.00 2.75 -2.49
N TYR A 102 -9.88 1.63 -3.20
CA TYR A 102 -8.79 0.66 -3.10
C TYR A 102 -7.76 0.79 -4.23
N ARG A 103 -8.09 1.48 -5.33
CA ARG A 103 -7.23 1.65 -6.52
C ARG A 103 -6.15 2.70 -6.26
N ALA A 104 -4.89 2.35 -6.52
CA ALA A 104 -3.75 3.21 -6.22
C ALA A 104 -3.80 4.56 -6.96
N SER A 105 -4.11 4.57 -8.26
CA SER A 105 -4.22 5.82 -9.04
C SER A 105 -5.36 6.72 -8.54
N SER A 106 -6.48 6.16 -8.12
CA SER A 106 -7.62 6.90 -7.56
C SER A 106 -7.29 7.47 -6.18
N VAL A 107 -6.57 6.72 -5.34
CA VAL A 107 -6.06 7.21 -4.05
C VAL A 107 -5.10 8.37 -4.24
N LEU A 108 -4.17 8.28 -5.21
CA LEU A 108 -3.24 9.35 -5.54
C LEU A 108 -3.99 10.63 -5.97
N ALA A 109 -4.99 10.49 -6.84
CA ALA A 109 -5.79 11.62 -7.33
C ALA A 109 -6.62 12.27 -6.20
N LYS A 110 -7.18 11.46 -5.28
CA LYS A 110 -8.01 11.93 -4.17
C LYS A 110 -7.20 12.60 -3.05
N GLY A 111 -5.94 12.21 -2.84
CA GLY A 111 -5.06 12.74 -1.79
C GLY A 111 -5.46 12.34 -0.36
N ALA A 112 -6.41 11.42 -0.19
CA ALA A 112 -6.86 10.92 1.11
C ALA A 112 -7.34 9.47 0.98
N SER A 113 -7.03 8.63 1.97
CA SER A 113 -7.52 7.26 2.07
C SER A 113 -7.24 6.65 3.44
N TYR A 114 -7.80 5.47 3.68
CA TYR A 114 -7.51 4.66 4.86
C TYR A 114 -6.29 3.75 4.63
N CYS A 115 -5.97 2.89 5.61
CA CYS A 115 -4.75 2.09 5.61
C CYS A 115 -4.56 1.23 4.34
N VAL A 116 -5.62 0.53 3.85
CA VAL A 116 -5.49 -0.35 2.67
C VAL A 116 -5.28 0.47 1.39
N GLY A 117 -6.00 1.58 1.19
CA GLY A 117 -5.79 2.42 0.01
C GLY A 117 -4.40 3.06 0.00
N LYS A 118 -3.90 3.53 1.15
CA LYS A 118 -2.53 4.02 1.28
C LYS A 118 -1.49 2.91 1.03
N ALA A 119 -1.74 1.69 1.50
CA ALA A 119 -0.89 0.53 1.23
C ALA A 119 -0.90 0.15 -0.26
N SER A 120 -2.07 0.17 -0.92
CA SER A 120 -2.19 -0.04 -2.37
C SER A 120 -1.36 0.96 -3.16
N LEU A 121 -1.46 2.26 -2.83
CA LEU A 121 -0.69 3.31 -3.48
C LEU A 121 0.82 3.14 -3.25
N TYR A 122 1.25 2.83 -2.03
CA TYR A 122 2.66 2.61 -1.75
C TYR A 122 3.22 1.41 -2.51
N ALA A 123 2.49 0.29 -2.56
CA ALA A 123 2.87 -0.87 -3.35
C ALA A 123 2.96 -0.55 -4.85
N ALA A 124 2.00 0.22 -5.40
CA ALA A 124 2.02 0.63 -6.81
C ALA A 124 3.22 1.53 -7.14
N LEU A 125 3.53 2.52 -6.29
CA LEU A 125 4.69 3.39 -6.46
C LEU A 125 6.02 2.61 -6.37
N CYS A 126 6.11 1.65 -5.43
CA CYS A 126 7.28 0.77 -5.32
C CYS A 126 7.47 -0.06 -6.60
N ARG A 127 6.41 -0.71 -7.11
CA ARG A 127 6.47 -1.49 -8.36
C ARG A 127 6.86 -0.62 -9.56
N ALA A 128 6.27 0.58 -9.69
CA ALA A 128 6.62 1.54 -10.74
C ALA A 128 8.08 1.99 -10.66
N ALA A 129 8.67 2.04 -9.45
CA ALA A 129 10.10 2.34 -9.22
C ALA A 129 11.01 1.11 -9.36
N GLY A 130 10.48 -0.06 -9.75
CA GLY A 130 11.22 -1.31 -9.93
C GLY A 130 11.46 -2.11 -8.65
N LEU A 131 10.74 -1.82 -7.57
CA LEU A 131 10.83 -2.54 -6.29
C LEU A 131 9.67 -3.54 -6.17
N PRO A 132 9.91 -4.85 -5.99
CA PRO A 132 8.86 -5.80 -5.69
C PRO A 132 8.12 -5.40 -4.41
N ALA A 133 6.78 -5.41 -4.48
CA ALA A 133 5.94 -5.04 -3.35
C ALA A 133 4.62 -5.83 -3.35
N ARG A 134 4.11 -6.19 -2.17
CA ARG A 134 2.87 -6.92 -1.99
C ARG A 134 2.07 -6.38 -0.81
N LEU A 135 0.75 -6.42 -0.92
CA LEU A 135 -0.14 -6.00 0.16
C LEU A 135 -0.16 -7.05 1.27
N GLY A 136 -0.04 -6.64 2.53
CA GLY A 136 -0.30 -7.46 3.68
C GLY A 136 -1.56 -7.01 4.41
N LEU A 137 -2.29 -7.94 5.03
CA LEU A 137 -3.47 -7.66 5.84
C LEU A 137 -3.30 -8.26 7.24
N ALA A 138 -3.73 -7.51 8.26
CA ALA A 138 -3.67 -7.93 9.66
C ALA A 138 -4.82 -7.34 10.47
N ASP A 139 -5.17 -7.97 11.59
CA ASP A 139 -6.04 -7.35 12.58
C ASP A 139 -5.19 -6.62 13.61
N VAL A 140 -5.59 -5.39 13.95
CA VAL A 140 -4.91 -4.55 14.94
C VAL A 140 -5.90 -4.06 15.99
N LYS A 141 -5.46 -4.01 17.25
CA LYS A 141 -6.18 -3.33 18.32
C LYS A 141 -5.63 -1.92 18.47
N ASN A 142 -6.51 -0.91 18.37
CA ASN A 142 -6.17 0.48 18.57
C ASN A 142 -6.68 0.94 19.94
N HIS A 143 -5.76 1.16 20.86
CA HIS A 143 -6.06 1.54 22.24
C HIS A 143 -6.34 3.05 22.41
N LEU A 144 -6.07 3.86 21.38
CA LEU A 144 -6.23 5.33 21.38
C LEU A 144 -7.12 5.83 20.23
N ALA A 145 -8.05 4.98 19.75
CA ALA A 145 -9.00 5.40 18.72
C ALA A 145 -9.94 6.50 19.27
N THR A 146 -10.33 7.44 18.39
CA THR A 146 -11.26 8.51 18.79
C THR A 146 -12.60 7.93 19.22
N PRO A 147 -13.32 8.58 20.18
CA PRO A 147 -14.63 8.11 20.65
C PRO A 147 -15.62 7.91 19.51
N ARG A 148 -15.64 8.83 18.54
CA ARG A 148 -16.51 8.72 17.36
C ARG A 148 -16.18 7.52 16.49
N LEU A 149 -14.88 7.28 16.23
CA LEU A 149 -14.48 6.12 15.43
C LEU A 149 -14.84 4.82 16.14
N LEU A 150 -14.68 4.74 17.47
CA LEU A 150 -15.10 3.59 18.27
C LEU A 150 -16.61 3.37 18.22
N GLU A 151 -17.42 4.45 18.27
CA GLU A 151 -18.87 4.36 18.13
C GLU A 151 -19.28 3.78 16.77
N LEU A 152 -18.64 4.23 15.67
CA LEU A 152 -18.94 3.76 14.31
C LEU A 152 -18.50 2.32 14.08
N VAL A 153 -17.33 1.95 14.59
CA VAL A 153 -16.73 0.61 14.45
C VAL A 153 -17.37 -0.38 15.44
N GLY A 154 -17.77 0.08 16.63
CA GLY A 154 -18.36 -0.73 17.70
C GLY A 154 -17.37 -1.64 18.43
N THR A 155 -16.07 -1.49 18.19
CA THR A 155 -14.98 -2.28 18.77
C THR A 155 -13.67 -1.50 18.70
N ASP A 156 -12.69 -1.89 19.50
CA ASP A 156 -11.31 -1.38 19.44
C ASP A 156 -10.39 -2.23 18.54
N VAL A 157 -10.96 -3.29 17.93
CA VAL A 157 -10.27 -4.15 16.97
C VAL A 157 -10.61 -3.73 15.54
N PHE A 158 -9.58 -3.41 14.77
CA PHE A 158 -9.68 -3.02 13.36
C PHE A 158 -9.18 -4.17 12.50
N GLY A 159 -10.13 -4.88 11.89
CA GLY A 159 -9.86 -5.99 10.99
C GLY A 159 -9.31 -5.53 9.64
N TYR A 160 -8.45 -6.35 9.08
CA TYR A 160 -7.88 -6.15 7.74
C TYR A 160 -7.10 -4.84 7.59
N HIS A 161 -6.36 -4.42 8.63
CA HIS A 161 -5.41 -3.32 8.50
C HIS A 161 -4.38 -3.62 7.41
N GLY A 162 -4.24 -2.67 6.46
CA GLY A 162 -3.32 -2.78 5.33
C GLY A 162 -1.90 -2.33 5.66
N TYR A 163 -0.92 -3.17 5.33
CA TYR A 163 0.50 -2.85 5.30
C TYR A 163 1.11 -3.34 3.98
N VAL A 164 2.36 -3.04 3.71
CA VAL A 164 3.09 -3.48 2.51
C VAL A 164 4.33 -4.24 2.91
N GLU A 165 4.61 -5.36 2.25
CA GLU A 165 5.95 -5.90 2.21
C GLU A 165 6.61 -5.44 0.92
N VAL A 166 7.75 -4.78 1.04
CA VAL A 166 8.59 -4.33 -0.07
C VAL A 166 9.94 -5.04 -0.01
N MET A 167 10.51 -5.35 -1.16
CA MET A 167 11.84 -5.97 -1.27
C MET A 167 12.81 -5.02 -1.95
N PRO A 168 13.47 -4.12 -1.20
CA PRO A 168 14.44 -3.20 -1.78
C PRO A 168 15.74 -3.89 -2.24
N ARG A 169 16.12 -4.98 -1.57
CA ARG A 169 17.27 -5.84 -1.89
C ARG A 169 16.82 -7.30 -1.90
N ASP A 170 17.36 -8.12 -1.04
CA ASP A 170 17.15 -9.59 -1.04
C ASP A 170 16.16 -10.07 0.04
N ALA A 171 15.55 -9.16 0.80
CA ALA A 171 14.63 -9.48 1.89
C ALA A 171 13.35 -8.64 1.83
N TRP A 172 12.24 -9.26 2.19
CA TRP A 172 10.97 -8.58 2.42
C TRP A 172 11.02 -7.79 3.72
N VAL A 173 10.63 -6.51 3.65
CA VAL A 173 10.56 -5.59 4.80
C VAL A 173 9.15 -5.01 4.86
N LYS A 174 8.55 -5.04 6.05
CA LYS A 174 7.19 -4.52 6.27
C LYS A 174 7.20 -3.01 6.46
N ALA A 175 6.26 -2.32 5.82
CA ALA A 175 6.09 -0.88 5.89
C ALA A 175 4.62 -0.50 6.01
N THR A 176 4.31 0.48 6.86
CA THR A 176 2.95 0.94 7.14
C THR A 176 2.85 2.46 7.01
N PRO A 177 2.64 3.03 5.80
CA PRO A 177 2.55 4.48 5.60
C PRO A 177 1.16 5.04 5.98
N THR A 178 0.59 4.61 7.11
CA THR A 178 -0.83 4.87 7.44
C THR A 178 -1.05 6.28 7.95
N PHE A 179 -0.49 6.64 9.10
CA PHE A 179 -0.77 7.92 9.75
C PHE A 179 0.21 9.00 9.27
N ASN A 180 -0.32 10.08 8.73
CA ASN A 180 0.48 11.25 8.35
C ASN A 180 0.98 12.01 9.58
N THR A 181 2.10 12.69 9.44
CA THR A 181 2.82 13.38 10.54
C THR A 181 1.89 14.31 11.34
N THR A 182 1.06 15.12 10.67
CA THR A 182 0.13 16.02 11.36
C THR A 182 -0.93 15.30 12.21
N LEU A 183 -1.37 14.12 11.78
CA LEU A 183 -2.28 13.29 12.58
C LEU A 183 -1.56 12.69 13.78
N CYS A 184 -0.33 12.19 13.59
CA CYS A 184 0.49 11.67 14.70
C CYS A 184 0.72 12.72 15.80
N GLU A 185 1.06 13.95 15.42
CA GLU A 185 1.24 15.07 16.34
C GLU A 185 -0.03 15.34 17.16
N ARG A 186 -1.21 15.31 16.52
CA ARG A 186 -2.49 15.52 17.21
C ARG A 186 -2.91 14.40 18.13
N LEU A 187 -2.56 13.17 17.78
CA LEU A 187 -2.80 11.98 18.62
C LEU A 187 -1.75 11.81 19.73
N GLY A 188 -0.69 12.65 19.76
CA GLY A 188 0.41 12.50 20.70
C GLY A 188 1.21 11.21 20.51
N VAL A 189 1.28 10.69 19.27
CA VAL A 189 2.06 9.51 18.92
C VAL A 189 3.27 9.88 18.05
N PRO A 190 4.42 9.22 18.20
CA PRO A 190 5.55 9.47 17.32
C PRO A 190 5.19 9.06 15.89
N ARG A 191 5.63 9.83 14.89
CA ARG A 191 5.46 9.40 13.50
C ARG A 191 6.26 8.13 13.23
N LEU A 192 5.75 7.27 12.35
CA LEU A 192 6.42 6.04 11.98
C LEU A 192 7.55 6.34 10.98
N GLU A 193 8.78 6.03 11.37
CA GLU A 193 9.95 6.11 10.51
C GLU A 193 10.22 4.76 9.85
N PHE A 194 10.48 4.77 8.54
CA PHE A 194 10.84 3.59 7.78
C PHE A 194 12.26 3.71 7.23
N SER A 195 13.13 2.83 7.67
CA SER A 195 14.54 2.80 7.22
C SER A 195 14.71 2.17 5.84
N GLY A 196 13.77 1.32 5.40
CA GLY A 196 13.89 0.47 4.22
C GLY A 196 14.68 -0.83 4.45
N GLU A 197 15.21 -1.05 5.66
CA GLU A 197 16.03 -2.22 6.02
C GLU A 197 15.42 -3.08 7.12
N ARG A 198 14.51 -2.50 7.91
CA ARG A 198 13.82 -3.17 9.02
C ARG A 198 12.32 -2.88 8.96
N ASP A 199 11.53 -3.81 9.49
CA ASP A 199 10.09 -3.66 9.59
C ASP A 199 9.71 -2.37 10.33
N ALA A 200 8.78 -1.63 9.73
CA ALA A 200 8.15 -0.45 10.30
C ALA A 200 6.62 -0.67 10.29
N LEU A 201 6.16 -1.37 11.32
CA LEU A 201 4.74 -1.57 11.61
C LEU A 201 4.22 -0.43 12.49
N LEU A 202 2.89 -0.36 12.73
CA LEU A 202 2.31 0.68 13.57
C LEU A 202 2.99 0.75 14.95
N GLN A 203 3.07 1.98 15.48
CA GLN A 203 3.73 2.25 16.76
C GLN A 203 3.05 1.49 17.91
N PRO A 204 3.79 0.69 18.70
CA PRO A 204 3.21 -0.03 19.83
C PRO A 204 2.83 0.91 21.01
N PHE A 205 3.49 2.07 21.12
CA PHE A 205 3.29 3.02 22.22
C PHE A 205 3.12 4.46 21.71
N ASP A 206 2.40 5.27 22.47
CA ASP A 206 2.35 6.72 22.30
C ASP A 206 3.59 7.42 22.92
N ALA A 207 3.65 8.74 22.79
CA ALA A 207 4.76 9.53 23.32
C ALA A 207 4.87 9.50 24.87
N SER A 208 3.80 9.11 25.57
CA SER A 208 3.78 8.95 27.03
C SER A 208 4.05 7.52 27.50
N GLY A 209 4.29 6.58 26.57
CA GLY A 209 4.54 5.17 26.87
C GLY A 209 3.27 4.34 27.07
N ARG A 210 2.06 4.87 26.78
CA ARG A 210 0.82 4.10 26.80
C ARG A 210 0.74 3.23 25.55
N THR A 211 0.17 2.03 25.67
CA THR A 211 -0.07 1.14 24.51
C THR A 211 -0.95 1.85 23.48
N PHE A 212 -0.49 1.85 22.23
CA PHE A 212 -1.21 2.45 21.09
C PHE A 212 -1.77 1.38 20.16
N MET A 213 -0.91 0.62 19.49
CA MET A 213 -1.32 -0.40 18.55
C MET A 213 -0.77 -1.78 18.92
N THR A 214 -1.63 -2.79 18.80
CA THR A 214 -1.25 -4.20 18.99
C THR A 214 -1.70 -5.01 17.80
N TYR A 215 -0.79 -5.70 17.12
CA TYR A 215 -1.13 -6.66 16.07
C TYR A 215 -1.67 -7.95 16.72
N ILE A 216 -2.85 -8.42 16.25
CA ILE A 216 -3.55 -9.57 16.82
C ILE A 216 -3.43 -10.78 15.92
N ALA A 217 -3.69 -10.61 14.61
CA ALA A 217 -3.68 -11.69 13.63
C ALA A 217 -3.08 -11.22 12.30
N GLN A 218 -2.47 -12.14 11.57
CA GLN A 218 -1.97 -11.93 10.21
C GLN A 218 -2.84 -12.71 9.24
N HIS A 219 -3.29 -12.06 8.16
CA HIS A 219 -4.12 -12.67 7.11
C HIS A 219 -3.33 -13.02 5.84
N GLY A 220 -2.00 -12.90 5.90
CA GLY A 220 -1.11 -13.17 4.77
C GLY A 220 -0.90 -11.99 3.85
N THR A 221 -0.29 -12.27 2.69
CA THR A 221 0.07 -11.28 1.68
C THR A 221 -0.59 -11.57 0.34
N PHE A 222 -0.85 -10.53 -0.43
CA PHE A 222 -1.64 -10.58 -1.66
C PHE A 222 -0.90 -9.86 -2.79
N PHE A 223 -0.99 -10.42 -3.99
CA PHE A 223 -0.47 -9.78 -5.20
C PHE A 223 -1.22 -8.50 -5.53
N ASP A 224 -2.55 -8.50 -5.38
CA ASP A 224 -3.41 -7.34 -5.57
C ASP A 224 -4.32 -7.15 -4.36
N VAL A 225 -5.01 -6.01 -4.29
CA VAL A 225 -6.02 -5.78 -3.25
C VAL A 225 -7.21 -6.70 -3.45
N PRO A 226 -7.58 -7.57 -2.50
CA PRO A 226 -8.73 -8.46 -2.63
C PRO A 226 -10.05 -7.69 -2.38
N VAL A 227 -10.39 -6.74 -3.27
CA VAL A 227 -11.41 -5.71 -3.08
C VAL A 227 -12.79 -6.29 -2.78
N LYS A 228 -13.27 -7.27 -3.56
CA LYS A 228 -14.59 -7.88 -3.33
C LYS A 228 -14.71 -8.51 -1.94
N PHE A 229 -13.64 -9.16 -1.50
CA PHE A 229 -13.55 -9.74 -0.16
C PHE A 229 -13.57 -8.63 0.91
N LEU A 230 -12.72 -7.61 0.76
CA LEU A 230 -12.65 -6.52 1.73
C LEU A 230 -13.96 -5.73 1.84
N MET A 231 -14.62 -5.41 0.73
CA MET A 231 -15.92 -4.73 0.73
C MET A 231 -16.97 -5.54 1.52
N THR A 232 -16.98 -6.86 1.32
CA THR A 232 -17.90 -7.78 2.02
C THR A 232 -17.59 -7.81 3.51
N GLU A 233 -16.34 -8.01 3.89
CA GLU A 233 -15.92 -8.11 5.27
C GLU A 233 -16.04 -6.77 6.03
N MET A 234 -15.69 -5.65 5.41
CA MET A 234 -15.87 -4.32 6.01
C MET A 234 -17.36 -4.05 6.31
N LYS A 235 -18.25 -4.39 5.38
CA LYS A 235 -19.70 -4.26 5.60
C LYS A 235 -20.19 -5.17 6.72
N ARG A 236 -19.68 -6.40 6.82
CA ARG A 236 -20.03 -7.37 7.86
C ARG A 236 -19.53 -6.92 9.24
N LEU A 237 -18.28 -6.46 9.32
CA LEU A 237 -17.64 -6.07 10.59
C LEU A 237 -18.10 -4.70 11.08
N TYR A 238 -18.27 -3.74 10.16
CA TYR A 238 -18.49 -2.33 10.49
C TYR A 238 -19.67 -1.71 9.71
N PRO A 239 -20.89 -2.21 9.89
CA PRO A 239 -22.06 -1.78 9.10
C PRO A 239 -22.39 -0.29 9.26
N ARG A 240 -22.03 0.33 10.40
CA ARG A 240 -22.21 1.77 10.61
C ARG A 240 -21.18 2.63 9.91
N LEU A 241 -19.96 2.10 9.72
CA LEU A 241 -18.87 2.77 9.02
C LEU A 241 -19.02 2.68 7.49
N THR A 242 -19.55 1.57 6.99
CA THR A 242 -19.65 1.25 5.56
C THR A 242 -20.94 1.77 4.94
N GLN A 243 -21.08 3.08 4.83
CA GLN A 243 -22.22 3.73 4.16
C GLN A 243 -21.82 4.11 2.72
N PRO A 244 -22.72 3.92 1.71
CA PRO A 244 -22.50 4.41 0.36
C PRO A 244 -22.22 5.92 0.36
N GLY A 245 -21.20 6.36 -0.39
CA GLY A 245 -20.75 7.75 -0.40
C GLY A 245 -19.85 8.14 0.77
N GLY A 246 -19.55 7.18 1.68
CA GLY A 246 -18.74 7.43 2.88
C GLY A 246 -19.46 8.26 3.94
N LEU A 247 -18.72 8.62 4.98
CA LEU A 247 -19.19 9.43 6.09
C LEU A 247 -18.53 10.81 6.08
N ARG A 248 -19.25 11.84 6.53
CA ARG A 248 -18.66 13.16 6.76
C ARG A 248 -17.86 13.13 8.07
N GLY A 249 -16.63 13.61 8.05
CA GLY A 249 -15.78 13.71 9.22
C GLY A 249 -14.33 14.02 8.87
N SER A 250 -13.53 14.26 9.89
CA SER A 250 -12.10 14.42 9.78
C SER A 250 -11.43 13.84 11.01
N MET A 251 -10.64 12.80 10.82
CA MET A 251 -9.87 12.21 11.91
C MET A 251 -8.92 13.23 12.57
N GLU A 252 -8.40 14.17 11.77
CA GLU A 252 -7.54 15.23 12.28
C GLU A 252 -8.27 16.25 13.14
N GLU A 253 -9.55 16.53 12.88
CA GLU A 253 -10.36 17.43 13.72
C GLU A 253 -10.78 16.75 15.03
N GLU A 254 -11.06 15.49 14.98
CA GLU A 254 -11.42 14.67 16.16
C GLU A 254 -10.24 14.51 17.11
N ALA A 255 -9.05 14.26 16.57
CA ALA A 255 -7.81 14.15 17.35
C ALA A 255 -7.42 15.45 18.09
N ARG A 256 -7.98 16.61 17.71
CA ARG A 256 -7.79 17.88 18.45
C ARG A 256 -8.65 17.99 19.72
N ARG A 257 -9.68 17.14 19.83
CA ARG A 257 -10.68 17.23 20.91
C ARG A 257 -10.49 16.16 21.98
N THR A 258 -9.54 15.28 21.76
CA THR A 258 -9.14 14.21 22.69
C THR A 258 -7.89 14.61 23.45
#